data_ce870d7c08dcc69d0e8c7f7030d983c8
#
_entry.id   ce870d7c08dcc69d0e8c7f7030d983c8
#
_cell.length_a   1.000
_cell.length_b   1.000
_cell.length_c   1.000
_cell.angle_alpha   90.00
_cell.angle_beta   90.00
_cell.angle_gamma   90.00
#
_symmetry.space_group_name_H-M   'P 1'
#
loop_
_entity.id
_entity.type
_entity.pdbx_description
1 polymer ?
#
loop_
_entity_poly.entity_id
_entity_poly.type
_entity_poly.pdbx_seq_one_letter_code
_entity_poly.pdbx_strand_id
1 'polypeptide(L)'
;GARVTLLEPNERLGKKLNITGKGRCNVTNNTDIEGLLANIPRNGKFLYSAFNRFNSADAMAFFEKLGVPLKIERGNRVFPASDSAFDISAALERRLKALKVQAIRDRASALEIEDGAVCGVVGERGRYSAQAVVLATGGVSYPATGSTGDGHRMAAEAGPLQGSLVPLRGIIAAGMPCVRLQGLSLRNVSLTVFENDKKIYTDFGELLFTHFGVSGPLVLSASAHMRHFTKKRYRLEIDLKP
;
A
#
# COMPACT_ATOMS: atom_id res chain seq x y z
N GLY A 1 0.51 22.61 -20.03
CA GLY A 1 0.67 21.57 -19.05
C GLY A 1 2.04 20.91 -19.18
N ALA A 2 2.48 20.17 -18.17
CA ALA A 2 3.75 19.45 -18.22
C ALA A 2 3.68 18.25 -19.17
N ARG A 3 4.78 17.97 -19.87
CA ARG A 3 4.96 16.70 -20.58
C ARG A 3 5.37 15.63 -19.58
N VAL A 4 4.60 14.55 -19.50
CA VAL A 4 4.82 13.50 -18.50
C VAL A 4 5.20 12.19 -19.19
N THR A 5 6.25 11.54 -18.68
CA THR A 5 6.64 10.17 -19.03
C THR A 5 6.48 9.28 -17.80
N LEU A 6 5.81 8.15 -17.94
CA LEU A 6 5.62 7.13 -16.91
C LEU A 6 6.48 5.92 -17.24
N LEU A 7 7.38 5.54 -16.34
CA LEU A 7 8.13 4.28 -16.44
C LEU A 7 7.45 3.21 -15.59
N GLU A 8 7.11 2.07 -16.19
CA GLU A 8 6.48 0.92 -15.53
C GLU A 8 7.14 -0.38 -15.98
N PRO A 9 7.76 -1.16 -15.10
CA PRO A 9 8.43 -2.40 -15.47
C PRO A 9 7.47 -3.55 -15.84
N ASN A 10 6.24 -3.52 -15.36
CA ASN A 10 5.26 -4.57 -15.66
C ASN A 10 4.67 -4.40 -17.06
N GLU A 11 4.12 -5.48 -17.61
CA GLU A 11 3.45 -5.47 -18.91
C GLU A 11 2.19 -4.60 -18.95
N ARG A 12 1.51 -4.52 -17.81
CA ARG A 12 0.26 -3.76 -17.66
C ARG A 12 0.39 -2.81 -16.49
N LEU A 13 -0.20 -1.64 -16.64
CA LEU A 13 -0.34 -0.68 -15.56
C LEU A 13 -1.28 -1.25 -14.47
N GLY A 14 -1.10 -0.80 -13.24
CA GLY A 14 -2.01 -1.13 -12.15
C GLY A 14 -1.92 -2.57 -11.62
N LYS A 15 -0.85 -3.32 -11.90
CA LYS A 15 -0.70 -4.72 -11.48
C LYS A 15 -0.97 -4.92 -9.98
N LYS A 16 -0.42 -4.07 -9.12
CA LYS A 16 -0.66 -4.14 -7.68
C LYS A 16 -2.08 -3.70 -7.32
N LEU A 17 -2.58 -2.65 -7.94
CA LEU A 17 -3.93 -2.13 -7.74
C LEU A 17 -4.96 -3.23 -8.00
N ASN A 18 -4.80 -3.98 -9.11
CA ASN A 18 -5.72 -5.02 -9.54
C ASN A 18 -5.80 -6.23 -8.59
N ILE A 19 -4.84 -6.44 -7.69
CA ILE A 19 -4.91 -7.50 -6.68
C ILE A 19 -5.40 -7.01 -5.32
N THR A 20 -5.51 -5.70 -5.10
CA THR A 20 -5.97 -5.16 -3.82
C THR A 20 -7.45 -5.47 -3.57
N GLY A 21 -7.84 -5.55 -2.30
CA GLY A 21 -9.22 -5.84 -1.95
C GLY A 21 -9.74 -7.17 -2.51
N LYS A 22 -8.87 -8.17 -2.70
CA LYS A 22 -9.21 -9.46 -3.35
C LYS A 22 -9.67 -9.29 -4.80
N GLY A 23 -9.03 -8.41 -5.56
CA GLY A 23 -9.36 -8.13 -6.95
C GLY A 23 -10.45 -7.07 -7.15
N ARG A 24 -10.95 -6.46 -6.08
CA ARG A 24 -12.00 -5.44 -6.12
C ARG A 24 -11.49 -4.01 -6.05
N CYS A 25 -10.25 -3.79 -5.64
CA CYS A 25 -9.63 -2.50 -5.33
C CYS A 25 -10.35 -1.72 -4.22
N ASN A 26 -9.84 -1.81 -2.99
CA ASN A 26 -10.24 -0.87 -1.95
C ASN A 26 -9.64 0.51 -2.27
N VAL A 27 -10.46 1.41 -2.82
CA VAL A 27 -10.02 2.73 -3.33
C VAL A 27 -9.57 3.64 -2.20
N THR A 28 -10.40 3.75 -1.17
CA THR A 28 -10.14 4.57 0.01
C THR A 28 -11.02 4.11 1.18
N ASN A 29 -10.95 4.82 2.29
CA ASN A 29 -11.90 4.70 3.39
C ASN A 29 -12.71 6.00 3.48
N ASN A 30 -14.04 5.91 3.54
CA ASN A 30 -14.92 7.08 3.64
C ASN A 30 -14.89 7.64 5.06
N THR A 31 -13.86 8.40 5.37
CA THR A 31 -13.63 9.05 6.66
C THR A 31 -13.04 10.43 6.45
N ASP A 32 -13.10 11.26 7.46
CA ASP A 32 -12.48 12.59 7.49
C ASP A 32 -10.94 12.51 7.66
N ILE A 33 -10.29 13.67 7.67
CA ILE A 33 -8.84 13.76 7.82
C ILE A 33 -8.38 13.23 9.18
N GLU A 34 -9.16 13.45 10.22
CA GLU A 34 -8.84 12.99 11.58
C GLU A 34 -8.87 11.47 11.65
N GLY A 35 -9.88 10.85 11.06
CA GLY A 35 -9.98 9.40 10.94
C GLY A 35 -8.85 8.80 10.09
N LEU A 36 -8.44 9.45 8.99
CA LEU A 36 -7.26 9.04 8.23
C LEU A 36 -6.00 9.07 9.09
N LEU A 37 -5.75 10.19 9.80
CA LEU A 37 -4.57 10.37 10.63
C LEU A 37 -4.52 9.39 11.82
N ALA A 38 -5.67 9.13 12.45
CA ALA A 38 -5.79 8.18 13.55
C ALA A 38 -5.40 6.74 13.15
N ASN A 39 -5.62 6.39 11.87
CA ASN A 39 -5.28 5.08 11.33
C ASN A 39 -3.87 4.98 10.74
N ILE A 40 -3.05 6.03 10.88
CA ILE A 40 -1.63 6.01 10.51
C ILE A 40 -0.80 5.84 11.80
N PRO A 41 -0.23 4.66 12.07
CA PRO A 41 0.40 4.34 13.34
C PRO A 41 1.60 5.23 13.69
N ARG A 42 2.23 5.85 12.70
CA ARG A 42 3.41 6.70 12.89
C ARG A 42 3.46 7.84 11.90
N ASN A 43 3.94 8.99 12.40
CA ASN A 43 4.16 10.20 11.60
C ASN A 43 2.92 10.65 10.79
N GLY A 44 1.71 10.30 11.24
CA GLY A 44 0.47 10.67 10.55
C GLY A 44 0.39 12.18 10.30
N LYS A 45 0.84 13.01 11.24
CA LYS A 45 0.87 14.47 11.13
C LYS A 45 1.67 14.98 9.90
N PHE A 46 2.66 14.23 9.43
CA PHE A 46 3.40 14.55 8.20
C PHE A 46 2.47 14.63 6.98
N LEU A 47 1.40 13.84 6.96
CA LEU A 47 0.44 13.80 5.85
C LEU A 47 -0.70 14.82 5.98
N TYR A 48 -0.75 15.60 7.07
CA TYR A 48 -1.83 16.55 7.30
C TYR A 48 -2.03 17.53 6.12
N SER A 49 -0.95 18.14 5.63
CA SER A 49 -1.01 19.05 4.49
C SER A 49 -1.46 18.34 3.20
N ALA A 50 -1.04 17.09 2.98
CA ALA A 50 -1.44 16.32 1.83
C ALA A 50 -2.94 15.99 1.87
N PHE A 51 -3.47 15.55 3.01
CA PHE A 51 -4.90 15.25 3.17
C PHE A 51 -5.80 16.49 3.10
N ASN A 52 -5.29 17.67 3.47
CA ASN A 52 -6.03 18.93 3.26
C ASN A 52 -6.12 19.31 1.77
N ARG A 53 -5.23 18.82 0.92
CA ARG A 53 -5.25 19.06 -0.52
C ARG A 53 -5.97 17.96 -1.31
N PHE A 54 -5.93 16.74 -0.82
CA PHE A 54 -6.55 15.59 -1.47
C PHE A 54 -6.86 14.53 -0.42
N ASN A 55 -8.12 14.45 -0.02
CA ASN A 55 -8.64 13.55 1.01
C ASN A 55 -9.47 12.40 0.43
N SER A 56 -10.14 11.64 1.29
CA SER A 56 -10.98 10.52 0.87
C SER A 56 -12.15 10.93 -0.02
N ALA A 57 -12.79 12.05 0.28
CA ALA A 57 -13.91 12.55 -0.53
C ALA A 57 -13.41 12.99 -1.92
N ASP A 58 -12.23 13.64 -1.99
CA ASP A 58 -11.60 14.02 -3.26
C ASP A 58 -11.24 12.80 -4.09
N ALA A 59 -10.72 11.73 -3.45
CA ALA A 59 -10.41 10.48 -4.12
C ALA A 59 -11.66 9.82 -4.70
N MET A 60 -12.77 9.80 -3.96
CA MET A 60 -14.04 9.29 -4.44
C MET A 60 -14.56 10.11 -5.63
N ALA A 61 -14.62 11.43 -5.48
CA ALA A 61 -15.05 12.34 -6.54
C ALA A 61 -14.18 12.24 -7.80
N PHE A 62 -12.87 12.00 -7.64
CA PHE A 62 -11.96 11.80 -8.75
C PHE A 62 -12.34 10.57 -9.59
N PHE A 63 -12.59 9.41 -8.97
CA PHE A 63 -12.95 8.20 -9.71
C PHE A 63 -14.37 8.28 -10.29
N GLU A 64 -15.32 8.87 -9.58
CA GLU A 64 -16.67 9.10 -10.09
C GLU A 64 -16.66 10.01 -11.34
N LYS A 65 -15.85 11.08 -11.34
CA LYS A 65 -15.62 11.93 -12.54
C LYS A 65 -14.97 11.17 -13.70
N LEU A 66 -14.21 10.12 -13.43
CA LEU A 66 -13.66 9.22 -14.45
C LEU A 66 -14.67 8.16 -14.93
N GLY A 67 -15.90 8.21 -14.45
CA GLY A 67 -16.98 7.31 -14.83
C GLY A 67 -16.94 5.96 -14.11
N VAL A 68 -16.34 5.88 -12.92
CA VAL A 68 -16.35 4.68 -12.08
C VAL A 68 -17.27 4.91 -10.88
N PRO A 69 -18.50 4.35 -10.88
CA PRO A 69 -19.37 4.40 -9.73
C PRO A 69 -18.75 3.67 -8.53
N LEU A 70 -18.86 4.27 -7.34
CA LEU A 70 -18.31 3.73 -6.11
C LEU A 70 -19.43 3.30 -5.15
N LYS A 71 -19.12 2.38 -4.24
CA LYS A 71 -19.98 1.97 -3.12
C LYS A 71 -19.18 1.94 -1.83
N ILE A 72 -19.85 2.21 -0.72
CA ILE A 72 -19.29 2.14 0.62
C ILE A 72 -19.78 0.85 1.28
N GLU A 73 -18.85 0.07 1.82
CA GLU A 73 -19.13 -1.17 2.54
C GLU A 73 -18.80 -1.03 4.04
N ARG A 74 -19.08 -2.07 4.80
CA ARG A 74 -18.78 -2.15 6.24
C ARG A 74 -17.36 -1.69 6.54
N GLY A 75 -17.21 -0.87 7.57
CA GLY A 75 -15.94 -0.25 7.97
C GLY A 75 -15.52 0.91 7.05
N ASN A 76 -16.51 1.55 6.42
CA ASN A 76 -16.32 2.70 5.52
C ASN A 76 -15.38 2.43 4.33
N ARG A 77 -15.18 1.17 3.97
CA ARG A 77 -14.34 0.79 2.83
C ARG A 77 -15.03 1.14 1.53
N VAL A 78 -14.30 1.77 0.63
CA VAL A 78 -14.82 2.21 -0.67
C VAL A 78 -14.32 1.30 -1.77
N PHE A 79 -15.25 0.77 -2.56
CA PHE A 79 -14.97 -0.10 -3.70
C PHE A 79 -15.68 0.39 -4.96
N PRO A 80 -15.24 0.02 -6.18
CA PRO A 80 -16.06 0.18 -7.36
C PRO A 80 -17.36 -0.61 -7.23
N ALA A 81 -18.46 -0.06 -7.70
CA ALA A 81 -19.77 -0.70 -7.62
C ALA A 81 -19.81 -2.06 -8.32
N SER A 82 -18.99 -2.24 -9.35
CA SER A 82 -18.82 -3.47 -10.11
C SER A 82 -18.06 -4.58 -9.39
N ASP A 83 -17.42 -4.29 -8.24
CA ASP A 83 -16.48 -5.19 -7.57
C ASP A 83 -15.26 -5.60 -8.41
N SER A 84 -14.92 -4.82 -9.43
CA SER A 84 -13.79 -5.08 -10.33
C SER A 84 -12.71 -4.00 -10.21
N ALA A 85 -11.52 -4.40 -9.78
CA ALA A 85 -10.35 -3.51 -9.74
C ALA A 85 -9.94 -3.03 -11.15
N PHE A 86 -10.31 -3.79 -12.20
CA PHE A 86 -10.01 -3.40 -13.58
C PHE A 86 -10.73 -2.13 -14.01
N ASP A 87 -11.90 -1.82 -13.46
CA ASP A 87 -12.60 -0.58 -13.80
C ASP A 87 -11.82 0.64 -13.33
N ILE A 88 -11.19 0.54 -12.16
CA ILE A 88 -10.31 1.57 -11.62
C ILE A 88 -9.07 1.74 -12.50
N SER A 89 -8.36 0.65 -12.81
CA SER A 89 -7.15 0.71 -13.63
C SER A 89 -7.45 1.18 -15.05
N ALA A 90 -8.53 0.69 -15.68
CA ALA A 90 -8.94 1.12 -17.00
C ALA A 90 -9.33 2.61 -17.05
N ALA A 91 -9.98 3.13 -16.02
CA ALA A 91 -10.30 4.55 -15.92
C ALA A 91 -9.03 5.41 -15.84
N LEU A 92 -8.04 4.99 -15.04
CA LEU A 92 -6.74 5.66 -14.97
C LEU A 92 -6.00 5.59 -16.32
N GLU A 93 -5.97 4.44 -16.99
CA GLU A 93 -5.35 4.30 -18.30
C GLU A 93 -6.01 5.20 -19.36
N ARG A 94 -7.35 5.27 -19.39
CA ARG A 94 -8.07 6.22 -20.27
C ARG A 94 -7.67 7.65 -19.98
N ARG A 95 -7.53 8.02 -18.70
CA ARG A 95 -7.11 9.36 -18.30
C ARG A 95 -5.68 9.67 -18.73
N LEU A 96 -4.75 8.74 -18.57
CA LEU A 96 -3.36 8.88 -19.03
C LEU A 96 -3.31 9.11 -20.55
N LYS A 97 -4.07 8.35 -21.33
CA LYS A 97 -4.17 8.50 -22.79
C LYS A 97 -4.74 9.87 -23.18
N ALA A 98 -5.83 10.31 -22.53
CA ALA A 98 -6.43 11.62 -22.77
C ALA A 98 -5.48 12.77 -22.44
N LEU A 99 -4.62 12.60 -21.44
CA LEU A 99 -3.58 13.56 -21.08
C LEU A 99 -2.29 13.43 -21.91
N LYS A 100 -2.25 12.50 -22.87
CA LYS A 100 -1.08 12.21 -23.72
C LYS A 100 0.18 11.87 -22.91
N VAL A 101 0.01 11.19 -21.76
CA VAL A 101 1.13 10.67 -20.97
C VAL A 101 1.79 9.53 -21.73
N GLN A 102 3.11 9.62 -21.89
CA GLN A 102 3.90 8.57 -22.51
C GLN A 102 4.22 7.48 -21.48
N ALA A 103 3.59 6.33 -21.59
CA ALA A 103 3.92 5.17 -20.78
C ALA A 103 4.98 4.32 -21.50
N ILE A 104 6.11 4.10 -20.83
CA ILE A 104 7.26 3.33 -21.34
C ILE A 104 7.45 2.12 -20.43
N ARG A 105 7.54 0.94 -21.04
CA ARG A 105 7.88 -0.28 -20.33
C ARG A 105 9.37 -0.33 -20.05
N ASP A 106 9.76 0.18 -18.89
CA ASP A 106 11.14 0.14 -18.42
C ASP A 106 11.20 0.14 -16.89
N ARG A 107 12.28 -0.38 -16.33
CA ARG A 107 12.56 -0.34 -14.89
C ARG A 107 13.56 0.77 -14.60
N ALA A 108 13.15 1.71 -13.76
CA ALA A 108 14.08 2.70 -13.23
C ALA A 108 15.08 2.02 -12.28
N SER A 109 16.36 2.27 -12.48
CA SER A 109 17.47 1.72 -11.69
C SER A 109 18.16 2.75 -10.81
N ALA A 110 18.25 4.02 -11.27
CA ALA A 110 18.86 5.13 -10.54
C ALA A 110 18.24 6.48 -10.92
N LEU A 111 18.47 7.49 -10.08
CA LEU A 111 18.27 8.89 -10.44
C LEU A 111 19.54 9.44 -11.09
N GLU A 112 19.39 10.27 -12.11
CA GLU A 112 20.47 11.12 -12.59
C GLU A 112 20.52 12.41 -11.78
N ILE A 113 21.69 12.71 -11.22
CA ILE A 113 21.89 13.89 -10.36
C ILE A 113 23.12 14.64 -10.88
N GLU A 114 22.92 15.89 -11.23
CA GLU A 114 23.98 16.81 -11.65
C GLU A 114 23.91 18.07 -10.75
N ASP A 115 25.02 18.49 -10.23
CA ASP A 115 25.15 19.66 -9.34
C ASP A 115 24.16 19.66 -8.17
N GLY A 116 23.87 18.45 -7.61
CA GLY A 116 22.96 18.28 -6.48
C GLY A 116 21.46 18.35 -6.84
N ALA A 117 21.13 18.45 -8.12
CA ALA A 117 19.74 18.45 -8.61
C ALA A 117 19.45 17.20 -9.44
N VAL A 118 18.23 16.66 -9.28
CA VAL A 118 17.77 15.55 -10.12
C VAL A 118 17.48 16.08 -11.52
N CYS A 119 18.16 15.53 -12.54
CA CYS A 119 18.00 15.88 -13.95
C CYS A 119 17.42 14.76 -14.81
N GLY A 120 17.21 13.57 -14.24
CA GLY A 120 16.68 12.45 -15.00
C GLY A 120 16.56 11.14 -14.22
N VAL A 121 16.27 10.08 -14.98
CA VAL A 121 16.18 8.69 -14.50
C VAL A 121 16.97 7.79 -15.44
N VAL A 122 17.75 6.89 -14.87
CA VAL A 122 18.40 5.79 -15.59
C VAL A 122 17.46 4.58 -15.51
N GLY A 123 17.03 4.08 -16.67
CA GLY A 123 16.31 2.83 -16.82
C GLY A 123 17.25 1.69 -17.28
N GLU A 124 16.69 0.47 -17.33
CA GLU A 124 17.41 -0.70 -17.90
C GLU A 124 17.60 -0.57 -19.42
N ARG A 125 16.70 0.19 -20.11
CA ARG A 125 16.69 0.34 -21.56
C ARG A 125 17.20 1.68 -22.05
N GLY A 126 17.36 2.66 -21.16
CA GLY A 126 17.81 3.99 -21.56
C GLY A 126 17.82 5.01 -20.44
N ARG A 127 18.15 6.24 -20.83
CA ARG A 127 18.15 7.40 -19.94
C ARG A 127 17.00 8.32 -20.31
N TYR A 128 16.36 8.90 -19.29
CA TYR A 128 15.18 9.74 -19.44
C TYR A 128 15.41 11.06 -18.73
N SER A 129 15.77 12.10 -19.49
CA SER A 129 15.96 13.44 -18.92
C SER A 129 14.63 14.03 -18.46
N ALA A 130 14.63 14.69 -17.31
CA ALA A 130 13.46 15.30 -16.72
C ALA A 130 13.83 16.48 -15.82
N GLN A 131 13.00 17.53 -15.80
CA GLN A 131 13.14 18.66 -14.87
C GLN A 131 12.69 18.32 -13.44
N ALA A 132 11.88 17.29 -13.29
CA ALA A 132 11.40 16.77 -12.00
C ALA A 132 11.05 15.29 -12.11
N VAL A 133 11.30 14.54 -11.05
CA VAL A 133 11.02 13.11 -10.97
C VAL A 133 10.10 12.83 -9.78
N VAL A 134 9.01 12.08 -10.02
CA VAL A 134 8.13 11.58 -8.98
C VAL A 134 8.42 10.11 -8.75
N LEU A 135 8.96 9.75 -7.58
CA LEU A 135 9.17 8.37 -7.18
C LEU A 135 7.85 7.77 -6.66
N ALA A 136 7.16 7.03 -7.54
CA ALA A 136 5.88 6.38 -7.24
C ALA A 136 5.97 4.85 -7.28
N THR A 137 7.13 4.29 -6.95
CA THR A 137 7.47 2.86 -7.10
C THR A 137 6.82 1.94 -6.08
N GLY A 138 6.03 2.46 -5.16
CA GLY A 138 5.46 1.73 -4.05
C GLY A 138 6.47 1.40 -2.95
N GLY A 139 6.07 0.54 -2.03
CA GLY A 139 6.89 0.12 -0.90
C GLY A 139 7.57 -1.23 -1.12
N VAL A 140 7.51 -2.11 -0.09
CA VAL A 140 8.12 -3.45 -0.11
C VAL A 140 7.10 -4.58 0.13
N SER A 141 5.81 -4.28 0.08
CA SER A 141 4.76 -5.28 0.20
C SER A 141 4.40 -5.85 -1.17
N TYR A 142 4.28 -7.16 -1.29
CA TYR A 142 4.01 -7.88 -2.54
C TYR A 142 5.04 -7.58 -3.65
N PRO A 143 6.33 -7.98 -3.47
CA PRO A 143 7.40 -7.67 -4.42
C PRO A 143 7.15 -8.14 -5.85
N ALA A 144 6.41 -9.26 -6.02
CA ALA A 144 6.02 -9.78 -7.33
C ALA A 144 5.14 -8.82 -8.17
N THR A 145 4.63 -7.75 -7.55
CA THR A 145 3.87 -6.69 -8.24
C THR A 145 4.71 -5.48 -8.60
N GLY A 146 6.00 -5.48 -8.28
CA GLY A 146 6.93 -4.37 -8.52
C GLY A 146 7.26 -3.54 -7.26
N SER A 147 6.67 -3.85 -6.09
CA SER A 147 6.96 -3.14 -4.83
C SER A 147 8.23 -3.72 -4.16
N THR A 148 9.39 -3.44 -4.73
CA THR A 148 10.70 -4.00 -4.35
C THR A 148 11.52 -3.09 -3.44
N GLY A 149 11.07 -1.85 -3.20
CA GLY A 149 11.78 -0.85 -2.41
C GLY A 149 12.79 -0.02 -3.23
N ASP A 150 12.81 -0.17 -4.55
CA ASP A 150 13.75 0.54 -5.44
C ASP A 150 13.67 2.07 -5.27
N GLY A 151 12.46 2.63 -5.12
CA GLY A 151 12.30 4.07 -4.92
C GLY A 151 12.93 4.57 -3.63
N HIS A 152 12.91 3.77 -2.55
CA HIS A 152 13.58 4.12 -1.30
C HIS A 152 15.10 4.10 -1.46
N ARG A 153 15.64 3.11 -2.18
CA ARG A 153 17.06 3.05 -2.48
C ARG A 153 17.49 4.27 -3.30
N MET A 154 16.80 4.55 -4.41
CA MET A 154 17.09 5.71 -5.26
C MET A 154 16.98 7.04 -4.49
N ALA A 155 15.97 7.19 -3.63
CA ALA A 155 15.83 8.40 -2.83
C ALA A 155 16.93 8.54 -1.76
N ALA A 156 17.43 7.42 -1.19
CA ALA A 156 18.55 7.43 -0.25
C ALA A 156 19.87 7.83 -0.93
N GLU A 157 20.07 7.45 -2.19
CA GLU A 157 21.22 7.85 -3.01
C GLU A 157 21.18 9.36 -3.35
N ALA A 158 19.98 9.93 -3.46
CA ALA A 158 19.79 11.35 -3.77
C ALA A 158 19.92 12.30 -2.56
N GLY A 159 19.85 11.76 -1.34
CA GLY A 159 19.93 12.58 -0.12
C GLY A 159 19.67 11.78 1.16
N PRO A 160 19.79 12.41 2.35
CA PRO A 160 19.63 11.73 3.60
C PRO A 160 18.16 11.30 3.82
N LEU A 161 17.88 10.03 3.66
CA LEU A 161 16.61 9.41 4.07
C LEU A 161 16.76 8.85 5.48
N GLN A 162 15.90 9.30 6.40
CA GLN A 162 15.77 8.70 7.71
C GLN A 162 14.50 7.83 7.76
N GLY A 163 14.67 6.56 8.06
CA GLY A 163 13.57 5.63 8.26
C GLY A 163 13.85 4.23 7.77
N SER A 164 12.99 3.31 8.12
CA SER A 164 13.02 1.94 7.61
C SER A 164 11.66 1.55 7.04
N LEU A 165 11.67 0.88 5.91
CA LEU A 165 10.50 0.25 5.34
C LEU A 165 10.14 -1.00 6.15
N VAL A 166 8.87 -1.12 6.49
CA VAL A 166 8.31 -2.35 7.07
C VAL A 166 7.16 -2.81 6.17
N PRO A 167 7.29 -3.97 5.52
CA PRO A 167 6.19 -4.50 4.72
C PRO A 167 5.04 -4.91 5.63
N LEU A 168 3.82 -4.61 5.23
CA LEU A 168 2.62 -5.24 5.79
C LEU A 168 2.61 -6.71 5.34
N ARG A 169 2.59 -7.64 6.29
CA ARG A 169 2.73 -9.07 6.00
C ARG A 169 1.98 -9.94 7.00
N GLY A 170 1.69 -11.17 6.60
CA GLY A 170 1.29 -12.21 7.52
C GLY A 170 2.39 -12.51 8.55
N ILE A 171 2.01 -13.03 9.66
CA ILE A 171 2.90 -13.31 10.80
C ILE A 171 3.14 -14.82 10.88
N ILE A 172 4.40 -15.23 10.91
CA ILE A 172 4.79 -16.60 11.23
C ILE A 172 4.57 -16.79 12.73
N ALA A 173 3.67 -17.71 13.08
CA ALA A 173 3.33 -17.99 14.47
C ALA A 173 3.90 -19.35 14.90
N ALA A 174 4.73 -19.35 15.94
CA ALA A 174 5.16 -20.57 16.59
C ALA A 174 4.11 -21.03 17.62
N GLY A 175 3.95 -22.35 17.77
CA GLY A 175 3.06 -22.93 18.77
C GLY A 175 1.60 -23.09 18.38
N MET A 176 1.20 -22.63 17.18
CA MET A 176 -0.15 -22.86 16.65
C MET A 176 -0.15 -23.89 15.52
N PRO A 177 -1.18 -24.74 15.41
CA PRO A 177 -1.31 -25.70 14.31
C PRO A 177 -1.77 -25.03 13.02
N CYS A 178 -1.11 -23.93 12.62
CA CYS A 178 -1.52 -23.09 11.48
C CYS A 178 -1.65 -23.89 10.18
N VAL A 179 -0.76 -24.87 9.96
CA VAL A 179 -0.82 -25.74 8.78
C VAL A 179 -2.12 -26.56 8.74
N ARG A 180 -2.58 -27.05 9.89
CA ARG A 180 -3.84 -27.82 9.98
C ARG A 180 -5.08 -26.94 9.79
N LEU A 181 -4.96 -25.66 10.08
CA LEU A 181 -6.03 -24.67 9.96
C LEU A 181 -5.93 -23.85 8.67
N GLN A 182 -5.02 -24.21 7.77
CA GLN A 182 -4.81 -23.46 6.52
C GLN A 182 -6.13 -23.27 5.75
N GLY A 183 -6.40 -22.02 5.37
CA GLY A 183 -7.61 -21.64 4.66
C GLY A 183 -8.79 -21.28 5.56
N LEU A 184 -8.74 -21.61 6.86
CA LEU A 184 -9.78 -21.20 7.81
C LEU A 184 -9.74 -19.68 7.99
N SER A 185 -10.87 -19.03 7.69
CA SER A 185 -11.08 -17.60 7.92
C SER A 185 -11.99 -17.43 9.13
N LEU A 186 -11.49 -16.77 10.15
CA LEU A 186 -12.27 -16.38 11.31
C LEU A 186 -12.89 -15.01 11.05
N ARG A 187 -14.18 -14.88 11.34
CA ARG A 187 -14.92 -13.63 11.27
C ARG A 187 -15.34 -13.22 12.67
N ASN A 188 -15.39 -11.90 12.91
CA ASN A 188 -15.84 -11.35 14.18
C ASN A 188 -15.02 -11.86 15.38
N VAL A 189 -13.70 -11.87 15.25
CA VAL A 189 -12.77 -12.18 16.33
C VAL A 189 -12.01 -10.91 16.73
N SER A 190 -11.49 -10.85 17.97
CA SER A 190 -10.52 -9.83 18.31
C SER A 190 -9.10 -10.40 18.33
N LEU A 191 -8.15 -9.55 17.92
CA LEU A 191 -6.73 -9.84 17.95
C LEU A 191 -6.04 -8.83 18.86
N THR A 192 -5.39 -9.32 19.92
CA THR A 192 -4.54 -8.52 20.79
C THR A 192 -3.08 -8.89 20.57
N VAL A 193 -2.22 -7.88 20.41
CA VAL A 193 -0.77 -8.05 20.29
C VAL A 193 -0.08 -7.52 21.52
N PHE A 194 0.79 -8.34 22.08
CA PHE A 194 1.67 -8.01 23.20
C PHE A 194 3.12 -7.97 22.72
N GLU A 195 3.87 -6.98 23.17
CA GLU A 195 5.31 -6.86 23.01
C GLU A 195 5.96 -6.97 24.40
N ASN A 196 6.73 -8.05 24.67
CA ASN A 196 7.31 -8.31 25.99
C ASN A 196 6.26 -8.16 27.12
N ASP A 197 5.10 -8.80 26.93
CA ASP A 197 3.93 -8.81 27.83
C ASP A 197 3.18 -7.47 27.98
N LYS A 198 3.62 -6.41 27.32
CA LYS A 198 2.87 -5.17 27.24
C LYS A 198 1.93 -5.17 26.02
N LYS A 199 0.65 -4.93 26.25
CA LYS A 199 -0.34 -4.75 25.18
C LYS A 199 0.02 -3.53 24.33
N ILE A 200 0.19 -3.72 23.01
CA ILE A 200 0.54 -2.66 22.06
C ILE A 200 -0.51 -2.41 20.99
N TYR A 201 -1.39 -3.39 20.76
CA TYR A 201 -2.44 -3.29 19.74
C TYR A 201 -3.60 -4.22 20.09
N THR A 202 -4.81 -3.80 19.76
CA THR A 202 -5.99 -4.65 19.76
C THR A 202 -6.97 -4.13 18.71
N ASP A 203 -7.63 -5.05 18.01
CA ASP A 203 -8.64 -4.70 17.01
C ASP A 203 -9.59 -5.89 16.79
N PHE A 204 -10.71 -5.62 16.14
CA PHE A 204 -11.78 -6.57 15.87
C PHE A 204 -12.02 -6.70 14.37
N GLY A 205 -12.17 -7.94 13.87
CA GLY A 205 -12.41 -8.16 12.44
C GLY A 205 -12.17 -9.59 11.97
N GLU A 206 -11.52 -9.71 10.80
CA GLU A 206 -11.27 -10.98 10.12
C GLU A 206 -9.80 -11.38 10.20
N LEU A 207 -9.55 -12.66 10.46
CA LEU A 207 -8.24 -13.30 10.52
C LEU A 207 -8.25 -14.55 9.63
N LEU A 208 -7.14 -14.82 8.96
CA LEU A 208 -6.96 -15.98 8.09
C LEU A 208 -5.79 -16.82 8.55
N PHE A 209 -5.98 -18.12 8.70
CA PHE A 209 -4.89 -19.08 8.89
C PHE A 209 -4.24 -19.44 7.55
N THR A 210 -2.90 -19.50 7.54
CA THR A 210 -2.09 -19.84 6.37
C THR A 210 -1.15 -20.99 6.72
N HIS A 211 -0.48 -21.56 5.72
CA HIS A 211 0.50 -22.61 5.94
C HIS A 211 1.72 -22.19 6.79
N PHE A 212 1.98 -20.91 6.91
CA PHE A 212 3.13 -20.38 7.69
C PHE A 212 2.71 -19.68 9.00
N GLY A 213 1.43 -19.44 9.24
CA GLY A 213 0.98 -18.70 10.41
C GLY A 213 -0.38 -18.06 10.20
N VAL A 214 -0.49 -16.77 10.48
CA VAL A 214 -1.72 -16.01 10.39
C VAL A 214 -1.58 -14.81 9.45
N SER A 215 -2.69 -14.43 8.81
CA SER A 215 -2.80 -13.29 7.89
C SER A 215 -4.23 -12.73 7.96
N GLY A 216 -4.64 -11.97 6.95
CA GLY A 216 -5.95 -11.31 6.90
C GLY A 216 -5.91 -9.88 7.41
N PRO A 217 -7.02 -9.14 7.29
CA PRO A 217 -7.06 -7.70 7.59
C PRO A 217 -6.53 -7.35 8.98
N LEU A 218 -6.97 -8.04 10.03
CA LEU A 218 -6.50 -7.83 11.40
C LEU A 218 -5.00 -7.99 11.55
N VAL A 219 -4.45 -9.08 10.97
CA VAL A 219 -3.03 -9.40 11.11
C VAL A 219 -2.17 -8.43 10.32
N LEU A 220 -2.61 -8.00 9.14
CA LEU A 220 -1.92 -6.99 8.35
C LEU A 220 -1.86 -5.65 9.10
N SER A 221 -2.96 -5.21 9.71
CA SER A 221 -2.98 -4.02 10.56
C SER A 221 -2.07 -4.18 11.78
N ALA A 222 -2.17 -5.31 12.49
CA ALA A 222 -1.32 -5.63 13.64
C ALA A 222 0.17 -5.58 13.27
N SER A 223 0.56 -6.08 12.09
CA SER A 223 1.95 -6.11 11.65
C SER A 223 2.60 -4.73 11.52
N ALA A 224 1.80 -3.67 11.31
CA ALA A 224 2.30 -2.30 11.27
C ALA A 224 2.80 -1.80 12.64
N HIS A 225 2.33 -2.41 13.72
CA HIS A 225 2.73 -2.10 15.10
C HIS A 225 3.89 -2.97 15.59
N MET A 226 4.20 -4.07 14.90
CA MET A 226 5.25 -5.02 15.27
C MET A 226 6.55 -4.71 14.53
N ARG A 227 7.60 -4.41 15.29
CA ARG A 227 8.93 -4.07 14.75
C ARG A 227 10.01 -4.81 15.53
N HIS A 228 11.17 -4.94 14.90
CA HIS A 228 12.32 -5.55 15.57
C HIS A 228 12.09 -6.99 16.02
N PHE A 229 11.51 -7.82 15.15
CA PHE A 229 11.23 -9.24 15.41
C PHE A 229 12.45 -10.04 15.91
N THR A 230 13.66 -9.60 15.60
CA THR A 230 14.89 -10.23 16.09
C THR A 230 15.26 -9.85 17.53
N LYS A 231 14.70 -8.73 18.04
CA LYS A 231 15.06 -8.18 19.37
C LYS A 231 13.90 -8.23 20.37
N LYS A 232 12.68 -8.46 19.92
CA LYS A 232 11.48 -8.40 20.73
C LYS A 232 10.63 -9.64 20.56
N ARG A 233 10.01 -10.08 21.64
CA ARG A 233 8.99 -11.13 21.62
C ARG A 233 7.62 -10.54 21.42
N TYR A 234 6.87 -11.14 20.49
CA TYR A 234 5.47 -10.79 20.26
C TYR A 234 4.60 -12.00 20.57
N ARG A 235 3.51 -11.75 21.29
CA ARG A 235 2.47 -12.73 21.58
C ARG A 235 1.16 -12.20 20.98
N LEU A 236 0.48 -13.08 20.26
CA LEU A 236 -0.83 -12.80 19.68
C LEU A 236 -1.88 -13.60 20.44
N GLU A 237 -2.91 -12.92 20.89
CA GLU A 237 -4.09 -13.53 21.50
C GLU A 237 -5.28 -13.31 20.59
N ILE A 238 -5.97 -14.40 20.23
CA ILE A 238 -7.17 -14.37 19.41
C ILE A 238 -8.34 -14.74 20.33
N ASP A 239 -9.25 -13.78 20.53
CA ASP A 239 -10.52 -14.05 21.18
C ASP A 239 -11.57 -14.41 20.12
N LEU A 240 -12.13 -15.58 20.23
CA LEU A 240 -13.11 -16.14 19.29
C LEU A 240 -14.53 -15.67 19.58
N LYS A 241 -14.78 -15.06 20.74
CA LYS A 241 -16.07 -14.50 21.19
C LYS A 241 -15.83 -13.22 21.98
N PRO A 242 -15.32 -12.15 21.34
CA PRO A 242 -15.09 -10.88 22.01
C PRO A 242 -16.37 -10.13 22.35
#